data_a161bbe01936164710ccac15add7037b
#
_entry.id   a161bbe01936164710ccac15add7037b
#
_cell.length_a   1.000
_cell.length_b   1.000
_cell.length_c   1.000
_cell.angle_alpha   90.00
_cell.angle_beta   90.00
_cell.angle_gamma   90.00
#
_symmetry.space_group_name_H-M   'P 1'
#
loop_
_entity.id
_entity.type
_entity.pdbx_description
1 polymer ?
#
loop_
_entity_poly.entity_id
_entity_poly.type
_entity_poly.pdbx_seq_one_letter_code
_entity_poly.pdbx_strand_id
1 'polypeptide(L)'
;TGASVRLPAALCGVVGIRPTTGRYASQGLLHLSPTKDTVGPMARTVADVALLDSLLAQEPPDLPDVSLKGLRLGIPREDFFEDADPQVLVIIQQAIDMLVSEGVVCVTLDVPGLKLHNDATGSTLVMFEMMQSLPAYAKAQGLSMNALLAGVGSPDVALLLSRQLSNERVTSTDYAAAQARRHKLQTAYAKHFADHRLDALAFPTCLMTAPPIGHDDTVFLDGRQVPTFKTLIRNTDPGSNAGLPGISLQAGLTAEGLPVGLELDGPLGSDRHLLAVATAIARALPRLPSPPMVYA
;
A
#
# COMPACT_ATOMS: atom_id res chain seq x y z
N THR A 1 0.62 2.08 7.64
CA THR A 1 2.07 1.95 7.59
C THR A 1 2.53 1.45 6.20
N GLY A 2 2.84 0.16 5.96
CA GLY A 2 3.34 -0.35 4.66
C GLY A 2 2.22 -0.77 3.70
N ALA A 3 1.34 -1.67 4.13
CA ALA A 3 0.36 -2.31 3.27
C ALA A 3 -1.05 -2.43 3.89
N SER A 4 -1.21 -2.17 5.17
CA SER A 4 -2.32 -2.61 6.03
C SER A 4 -3.75 -2.20 5.59
N VAL A 5 -3.89 -1.34 4.59
CA VAL A 5 -5.18 -0.96 3.98
C VAL A 5 -5.30 -1.55 2.57
N ARG A 6 -4.35 -1.25 1.70
CA ARG A 6 -4.42 -1.58 0.27
C ARG A 6 -4.29 -3.08 0.01
N LEU A 7 -3.36 -3.75 0.71
CA LEU A 7 -3.21 -5.20 0.61
C LEU A 7 -4.48 -5.95 1.03
N PRO A 8 -5.04 -5.78 2.26
CA PRO A 8 -6.28 -6.48 2.60
C PRO A 8 -7.45 -6.08 1.70
N ALA A 9 -7.51 -4.83 1.20
CA ALA A 9 -8.52 -4.44 0.23
C ALA A 9 -8.41 -5.27 -1.06
N ALA A 10 -7.19 -5.44 -1.60
CA ALA A 10 -6.93 -6.27 -2.79
C ALA A 10 -7.33 -7.74 -2.55
N LEU A 11 -6.88 -8.33 -1.44
CA LEU A 11 -7.13 -9.74 -1.12
C LEU A 11 -8.59 -10.05 -0.79
N CYS A 12 -9.36 -9.04 -0.33
CA CYS A 12 -10.79 -9.18 -0.03
C CYS A 12 -11.71 -8.69 -1.16
N GLY A 13 -11.17 -8.23 -2.28
CA GLY A 13 -11.96 -7.74 -3.42
C GLY A 13 -12.77 -6.48 -3.08
N VAL A 14 -12.21 -5.56 -2.29
CA VAL A 14 -12.79 -4.25 -1.98
C VAL A 14 -11.85 -3.14 -2.39
N VAL A 15 -12.28 -1.90 -2.28
CA VAL A 15 -11.46 -0.71 -2.54
C VAL A 15 -10.85 -0.23 -1.23
N GLY A 16 -9.56 0.12 -1.23
CA GLY A 16 -8.90 0.70 -0.07
C GLY A 16 -7.90 1.78 -0.46
N ILE A 17 -8.00 2.95 0.16
CA ILE A 17 -7.05 4.05 -0.05
C ILE A 17 -6.13 4.23 1.15
N ARG A 18 -4.85 4.40 0.88
CA ARG A 18 -3.89 5.02 1.77
C ARG A 18 -3.71 6.47 1.32
N PRO A 19 -4.13 7.46 2.11
CA PRO A 19 -3.94 8.86 1.72
C PRO A 19 -2.48 9.29 1.84
N THR A 20 -2.17 10.46 1.31
CA THR A 20 -0.92 11.16 1.60
C THR A 20 -0.68 11.21 3.11
N THR A 21 0.55 10.93 3.54
CA THR A 21 0.91 11.00 4.96
C THR A 21 0.61 12.40 5.52
N GLY A 22 -0.15 12.45 6.62
CA GLY A 22 -0.56 13.70 7.26
C GLY A 22 -1.85 14.33 6.71
N ARG A 23 -2.52 13.72 5.73
CA ARG A 23 -3.81 14.21 5.22
C ARG A 23 -4.92 14.17 6.28
N TYR A 24 -5.00 13.13 7.08
CA TYR A 24 -5.99 13.02 8.14
C TYR A 24 -5.38 13.31 9.51
N ALA A 25 -6.21 13.79 10.42
CA ALA A 25 -5.81 13.94 11.82
C ALA A 25 -5.41 12.59 12.42
N SER A 26 -4.33 12.58 13.18
CA SER A 26 -3.77 11.36 13.78
C SER A 26 -4.07 11.22 15.28
N GLN A 27 -4.87 12.11 15.84
CA GLN A 27 -5.24 12.04 17.27
C GLN A 27 -6.00 10.74 17.57
N GLY A 28 -5.62 10.07 18.66
CA GLY A 28 -6.23 8.81 19.08
C GLY A 28 -5.65 7.56 18.42
N LEU A 29 -4.64 7.70 17.57
CA LEU A 29 -3.93 6.57 16.97
C LEU A 29 -2.73 6.17 17.83
N LEU A 30 -2.53 4.87 18.00
CA LEU A 30 -1.27 4.32 18.47
C LEU A 30 -0.34 4.20 17.26
N HIS A 31 0.66 5.07 17.22
CA HIS A 31 1.61 5.08 16.11
C HIS A 31 2.68 3.99 16.24
N LEU A 32 2.86 3.22 15.16
CA LEU A 32 4.07 2.42 14.93
C LEU A 32 5.16 3.32 14.35
N SER A 33 4.80 4.17 13.41
CA SER A 33 5.72 5.10 12.73
C SER A 33 4.98 6.41 12.42
N PRO A 34 5.07 7.43 13.29
CA PRO A 34 4.37 8.71 13.10
C PRO A 34 4.62 9.36 11.73
N THR A 35 5.76 9.11 11.12
CA THR A 35 6.09 9.65 9.80
C THR A 35 5.57 8.82 8.63
N LYS A 36 4.99 7.64 8.88
CA LYS A 36 4.42 6.74 7.85
C LYS A 36 2.95 6.42 8.06
N ASP A 37 2.50 6.39 9.32
CA ASP A 37 1.16 5.94 9.64
C ASP A 37 0.11 6.92 9.13
N THR A 38 -0.95 6.35 8.63
CA THR A 38 -2.18 7.05 8.29
C THR A 38 -3.36 6.10 8.39
N VAL A 39 -4.52 6.60 8.75
CA VAL A 39 -5.78 5.90 8.58
C VAL A 39 -6.05 5.79 7.07
N GLY A 40 -6.70 4.72 6.64
CA GLY A 40 -7.12 4.54 5.25
C GLY A 40 -8.49 3.86 5.21
N PRO A 41 -9.51 4.50 4.65
CA PRO A 41 -10.82 3.89 4.50
C PRO A 41 -10.81 2.74 3.50
N MET A 42 -11.64 1.74 3.79
CA MET A 42 -11.95 0.63 2.89
C MET A 42 -13.47 0.55 2.69
N ALA A 43 -13.92 0.31 1.46
CA ALA A 43 -15.32 0.14 1.13
C ALA A 43 -15.48 -0.69 -0.15
N ARG A 44 -16.72 -1.03 -0.52
CA ARG A 44 -16.99 -1.80 -1.74
C ARG A 44 -16.81 -1.00 -3.03
N THR A 45 -16.94 0.32 -2.95
CA THR A 45 -16.86 1.21 -4.12
C THR A 45 -15.92 2.38 -3.88
N VAL A 46 -15.37 2.95 -4.96
CA VAL A 46 -14.55 4.17 -4.89
C VAL A 46 -15.39 5.35 -4.38
N ALA A 47 -16.68 5.41 -4.72
CA ALA A 47 -17.58 6.48 -4.25
C ALA A 47 -17.71 6.48 -2.72
N ASP A 48 -17.87 5.30 -2.10
CA ASP A 48 -17.93 5.19 -0.64
C ASP A 48 -16.59 5.57 0.01
N VAL A 49 -15.46 5.16 -0.59
CA VAL A 49 -14.11 5.54 -0.13
C VAL A 49 -13.90 7.05 -0.24
N ALA A 50 -14.34 7.67 -1.34
CA ALA A 50 -14.25 9.11 -1.55
C ALA A 50 -15.12 9.91 -0.56
N LEU A 51 -16.31 9.38 -0.23
CA LEU A 51 -17.15 9.97 0.82
C LEU A 51 -16.47 9.90 2.19
N LEU A 52 -15.88 8.75 2.54
CA LEU A 52 -15.14 8.60 3.79
C LEU A 52 -13.89 9.51 3.82
N ASP A 53 -13.17 9.64 2.70
CA ASP A 53 -12.03 10.57 2.57
C ASP A 53 -12.46 12.00 2.84
N SER A 54 -13.57 12.46 2.24
CA SER A 54 -14.09 13.82 2.43
C SER A 54 -14.43 14.12 3.89
N LEU A 55 -15.02 13.16 4.59
CA LEU A 55 -15.35 13.28 6.02
C LEU A 55 -14.09 13.33 6.90
N LEU A 56 -13.11 12.46 6.63
CA LEU A 56 -11.86 12.39 7.41
C LEU A 56 -10.95 13.58 7.15
N ALA A 57 -10.92 14.09 5.93
CA ALA A 57 -10.13 15.26 5.53
C ALA A 57 -10.87 16.59 5.82
N GLN A 58 -12.16 16.54 6.18
CA GLN A 58 -13.04 17.72 6.33
C GLN A 58 -13.09 18.58 5.06
N GLU A 59 -13.18 17.92 3.89
CA GLU A 59 -13.25 18.54 2.57
C GLU A 59 -14.59 18.27 1.90
N PRO A 60 -15.00 19.05 0.88
CA PRO A 60 -16.22 18.79 0.12
C PRO A 60 -16.19 17.39 -0.54
N PRO A 61 -17.33 16.68 -0.63
CA PRO A 61 -17.40 15.34 -1.21
C PRO A 61 -17.20 15.32 -2.73
N ASP A 62 -17.44 16.42 -3.42
CA ASP A 62 -17.39 16.50 -4.88
C ASP A 62 -15.96 16.36 -5.39
N LEU A 63 -15.72 15.36 -6.22
CA LEU A 63 -14.44 15.16 -6.91
C LEU A 63 -14.44 15.87 -8.27
N PRO A 64 -13.26 16.29 -8.78
CA PRO A 64 -13.16 16.75 -10.15
C PRO A 64 -13.58 15.66 -11.14
N ASP A 65 -14.18 16.04 -12.25
CA ASP A 65 -14.47 15.09 -13.33
C ASP A 65 -13.16 14.77 -14.10
N VAL A 66 -12.90 13.48 -14.32
CA VAL A 66 -11.71 13.00 -15.01
C VAL A 66 -12.14 12.10 -16.17
N SER A 67 -11.67 12.46 -17.38
CA SER A 67 -11.83 11.64 -18.58
C SER A 67 -10.73 10.59 -18.67
N LEU A 68 -11.10 9.35 -19.02
CA LEU A 68 -10.10 8.31 -19.32
C LEU A 68 -9.30 8.64 -20.60
N LYS A 69 -9.93 9.31 -21.57
CA LYS A 69 -9.25 9.69 -22.81
C LYS A 69 -8.13 10.68 -22.54
N GLY A 70 -6.90 10.24 -22.77
CA GLY A 70 -5.69 11.03 -22.56
C GLY A 70 -5.12 10.95 -21.14
N LEU A 71 -5.80 10.29 -20.18
CA LEU A 71 -5.25 9.98 -18.86
C LEU A 71 -3.93 9.22 -19.01
N ARG A 72 -2.92 9.56 -18.23
CA ARG A 72 -1.58 9.00 -18.37
C ARG A 72 -1.19 8.15 -17.15
N LEU A 73 -1.05 6.84 -17.37
CA LEU A 73 -0.61 5.88 -16.37
C LEU A 73 0.80 5.40 -16.65
N GLY A 74 1.67 5.46 -15.64
CA GLY A 74 2.97 4.82 -15.67
C GLY A 74 2.86 3.34 -15.27
N ILE A 75 3.46 2.44 -16.04
CA ILE A 75 3.46 1.00 -15.79
C ILE A 75 4.88 0.55 -15.47
N PRO A 76 5.30 0.50 -14.19
CA PRO A 76 6.66 0.15 -13.76
C PRO A 76 6.86 -1.37 -13.75
N ARG A 77 7.22 -1.93 -14.92
CA ARG A 77 7.25 -3.37 -15.16
C ARG A 77 8.30 -4.11 -14.35
N GLU A 78 9.55 -3.60 -14.31
CA GLU A 78 10.64 -4.27 -13.60
C GLU A 78 10.48 -4.17 -12.08
N ASP A 79 9.93 -3.05 -11.60
CA ASP A 79 9.80 -2.83 -10.16
C ASP A 79 8.66 -3.63 -9.52
N PHE A 80 7.49 -3.76 -10.20
CA PHE A 80 6.25 -4.21 -9.56
C PHE A 80 5.58 -5.43 -10.19
N PHE A 81 6.02 -5.89 -11.36
CA PHE A 81 5.43 -7.07 -12.03
C PHE A 81 6.34 -8.29 -11.99
N GLU A 82 7.63 -8.11 -11.74
CA GLU A 82 8.60 -9.20 -11.66
C GLU A 82 8.20 -10.19 -10.54
N ASP A 83 8.35 -11.48 -10.79
CA ASP A 83 8.02 -12.58 -9.88
C ASP A 83 6.54 -12.65 -9.43
N ALA A 84 5.61 -11.95 -10.07
CA ALA A 84 4.20 -12.05 -9.72
C ALA A 84 3.57 -13.34 -10.25
N ASP A 85 2.53 -13.82 -9.54
CA ASP A 85 1.72 -14.96 -9.96
C ASP A 85 1.19 -14.75 -11.39
N PRO A 86 1.34 -15.73 -12.29
CA PRO A 86 0.86 -15.61 -13.66
C PRO A 86 -0.62 -15.26 -13.81
N GLN A 87 -1.51 -15.72 -12.90
CA GLN A 87 -2.92 -15.37 -12.93
C GLN A 87 -3.12 -13.88 -12.58
N VAL A 88 -2.36 -13.37 -11.59
CA VAL A 88 -2.36 -11.93 -11.25
C VAL A 88 -1.91 -11.11 -12.45
N LEU A 89 -0.82 -11.50 -13.11
CA LEU A 89 -0.30 -10.80 -14.29
C LEU A 89 -1.32 -10.76 -15.44
N VAL A 90 -2.01 -11.87 -15.71
CA VAL A 90 -3.05 -11.93 -16.76
C VAL A 90 -4.19 -10.97 -16.45
N ILE A 91 -4.71 -10.97 -15.22
CA ILE A 91 -5.84 -10.12 -14.82
C ILE A 91 -5.46 -8.63 -14.86
N ILE A 92 -4.27 -8.29 -14.37
CA ILE A 92 -3.79 -6.89 -14.42
C ILE A 92 -3.54 -6.45 -15.87
N GLN A 93 -3.00 -7.33 -16.74
CA GLN A 93 -2.83 -6.99 -18.14
C GLN A 93 -4.18 -6.76 -18.82
N GLN A 94 -5.18 -7.59 -18.55
CA GLN A 94 -6.54 -7.40 -19.08
C GLN A 94 -7.14 -6.05 -18.63
N ALA A 95 -6.93 -5.68 -17.35
CA ALA A 95 -7.38 -4.38 -16.84
C ALA A 95 -6.67 -3.22 -17.58
N ILE A 96 -5.36 -3.31 -17.79
CA ILE A 96 -4.59 -2.32 -18.56
C ILE A 96 -5.09 -2.22 -19.99
N ASP A 97 -5.33 -3.35 -20.66
CA ASP A 97 -5.80 -3.39 -22.06
C ASP A 97 -7.19 -2.76 -22.20
N MET A 98 -8.09 -3.00 -21.24
CA MET A 98 -9.39 -2.32 -21.17
C MET A 98 -9.24 -0.81 -21.05
N LEU A 99 -8.35 -0.34 -20.16
CA LEU A 99 -8.11 1.10 -19.99
C LEU A 99 -7.51 1.73 -21.24
N VAL A 100 -6.61 1.03 -21.94
CA VAL A 100 -6.07 1.48 -23.23
C VAL A 100 -7.17 1.59 -24.28
N SER A 101 -8.13 0.65 -24.32
CA SER A 101 -9.26 0.72 -25.25
C SER A 101 -10.21 1.91 -24.99
N GLU A 102 -10.25 2.40 -23.75
CA GLU A 102 -10.98 3.61 -23.35
C GLU A 102 -10.17 4.90 -23.57
N GLY A 103 -8.96 4.79 -24.13
CA GLY A 103 -8.12 5.93 -24.50
C GLY A 103 -7.12 6.39 -23.43
N VAL A 104 -6.88 5.58 -22.41
CA VAL A 104 -5.80 5.81 -21.44
C VAL A 104 -4.44 5.60 -22.11
N VAL A 105 -3.50 6.49 -21.84
CA VAL A 105 -2.13 6.40 -22.33
C VAL A 105 -1.26 5.70 -21.27
N CYS A 106 -0.96 4.42 -21.49
CA CYS A 106 -0.06 3.67 -20.63
C CYS A 106 1.39 3.83 -21.10
N VAL A 107 2.27 4.26 -20.19
CA VAL A 107 3.71 4.47 -20.46
C VAL A 107 4.50 3.44 -19.65
N THR A 108 5.17 2.50 -20.32
CA THR A 108 6.08 1.57 -19.64
C THR A 108 7.33 2.33 -19.18
N LEU A 109 7.64 2.22 -17.91
CA LEU A 109 8.76 2.91 -17.27
C LEU A 109 9.04 2.25 -15.92
N ASP A 110 10.21 2.50 -15.35
CA ASP A 110 10.57 2.06 -14.02
C ASP A 110 11.11 3.24 -13.21
N VAL A 111 10.95 3.20 -11.88
CA VAL A 111 11.38 4.29 -11.00
C VAL A 111 12.84 4.07 -10.60
N PRO A 112 13.79 4.90 -11.07
CA PRO A 112 15.20 4.65 -10.85
C PRO A 112 15.57 4.58 -9.37
N GLY A 113 16.20 3.46 -8.98
CA GLY A 113 16.68 3.23 -7.62
C GLY A 113 15.58 2.93 -6.59
N LEU A 114 14.35 2.67 -7.01
CA LEU A 114 13.19 2.39 -6.14
C LEU A 114 13.53 1.29 -5.12
N LYS A 115 13.92 0.12 -5.58
CA LYS A 115 14.24 -1.03 -4.73
C LYS A 115 15.37 -0.70 -3.74
N LEU A 116 16.47 -0.11 -4.24
CA LEU A 116 17.62 0.27 -3.41
C LEU A 116 17.24 1.23 -2.27
N HIS A 117 16.40 2.21 -2.55
CA HIS A 117 16.01 3.20 -1.55
C HIS A 117 14.91 2.66 -0.64
N ASN A 118 14.02 1.81 -1.14
CA ASN A 118 12.93 1.23 -0.35
C ASN A 118 13.43 0.23 0.68
N ASP A 119 14.21 -0.78 0.26
CA ASP A 119 14.63 -1.91 1.11
C ASP A 119 15.38 -1.48 2.36
N ALA A 120 16.13 -0.37 2.25
CA ALA A 120 16.92 0.17 3.35
C ALA A 120 16.17 1.22 4.20
N THR A 121 14.90 1.47 3.91
CA THR A 121 14.13 2.57 4.53
C THR A 121 13.01 2.06 5.43
N GLY A 122 12.14 1.20 4.91
CA GLY A 122 10.84 0.92 5.51
C GLY A 122 10.90 0.37 6.94
N SER A 123 11.59 -0.75 7.14
CA SER A 123 11.69 -1.39 8.45
C SER A 123 12.50 -0.56 9.46
N THR A 124 13.56 0.09 9.00
CA THR A 124 14.42 0.93 9.87
C THR A 124 13.65 2.10 10.47
N LEU A 125 12.85 2.81 9.65
CA LEU A 125 12.00 3.91 10.14
C LEU A 125 10.99 3.40 11.17
N VAL A 126 10.25 2.34 10.83
CA VAL A 126 9.22 1.78 11.71
C VAL A 126 9.81 1.32 13.04
N MET A 127 10.92 0.58 13.02
CA MET A 127 11.54 0.05 14.22
C MET A 127 12.03 1.15 15.16
N PHE A 128 12.67 2.19 14.62
CA PHE A 128 13.14 3.32 15.42
C PHE A 128 11.98 4.11 16.00
N GLU A 129 11.01 4.50 15.19
CA GLU A 129 9.89 5.36 15.59
C GLU A 129 8.92 4.64 16.56
N MET A 130 8.70 3.33 16.37
CA MET A 130 7.92 2.52 17.30
C MET A 130 8.49 2.54 18.70
N MET A 131 9.82 2.48 18.85
CA MET A 131 10.48 2.54 20.13
C MET A 131 10.46 3.93 20.79
N GLN A 132 10.06 4.98 20.05
CA GLN A 132 9.75 6.29 20.64
C GLN A 132 8.28 6.36 21.12
N SER A 133 7.36 5.74 20.40
CA SER A 133 5.90 5.84 20.67
C SER A 133 5.44 4.82 21.73
N LEU A 134 5.88 3.58 21.63
CA LEU A 134 5.38 2.46 22.41
C LEU A 134 5.61 2.58 23.93
N PRO A 135 6.77 3.05 24.42
CA PRO A 135 7.00 3.23 25.85
C PRO A 135 6.05 4.26 26.49
N ALA A 136 5.76 5.36 25.77
CA ALA A 136 4.83 6.37 26.24
C ALA A 136 3.40 5.82 26.33
N TYR A 137 2.98 5.04 25.35
CA TYR A 137 1.69 4.34 25.36
C TYR A 137 1.62 3.33 26.52
N ALA A 138 2.61 2.45 26.67
CA ALA A 138 2.64 1.47 27.75
C ALA A 138 2.52 2.15 29.12
N LYS A 139 3.27 3.22 29.36
CA LYS A 139 3.21 4.02 30.58
C LYS A 139 1.82 4.60 30.83
N ALA A 140 1.16 5.14 29.78
CA ALA A 140 -0.19 5.68 29.89
C ALA A 140 -1.23 4.61 30.25
N GLN A 141 -0.99 3.34 29.90
CA GLN A 141 -1.80 2.18 30.28
C GLN A 141 -1.38 1.54 31.61
N GLY A 142 -0.44 2.13 32.34
CA GLY A 142 0.08 1.58 33.60
C GLY A 142 0.96 0.32 33.42
N LEU A 143 1.48 0.09 32.21
CA LEU A 143 2.31 -1.07 31.86
C LEU A 143 3.80 -0.69 31.77
N SER A 144 4.67 -1.61 32.14
CA SER A 144 6.08 -1.56 31.76
C SER A 144 6.27 -2.13 30.34
N MET A 145 7.38 -1.78 29.66
CA MET A 145 7.72 -2.40 28.37
C MET A 145 7.89 -3.91 28.47
N ASN A 146 8.42 -4.43 29.59
CA ASN A 146 8.53 -5.86 29.82
C ASN A 146 7.16 -6.53 29.97
N ALA A 147 6.21 -5.90 30.65
CA ALA A 147 4.84 -6.40 30.77
C ALA A 147 4.13 -6.38 29.42
N LEU A 148 4.32 -5.32 28.61
CA LEU A 148 3.79 -5.25 27.24
C LEU A 148 4.36 -6.37 26.38
N LEU A 149 5.68 -6.59 26.41
CA LEU A 149 6.35 -7.64 25.63
C LEU A 149 5.87 -9.05 26.03
N ALA A 150 5.70 -9.29 27.33
CA ALA A 150 5.19 -10.56 27.84
C ALA A 150 3.75 -10.86 27.41
N GLY A 151 2.96 -9.83 27.08
CA GLY A 151 1.60 -9.96 26.57
C GLY A 151 1.48 -10.12 25.05
N VAL A 152 2.59 -10.08 24.30
CA VAL A 152 2.57 -10.24 22.83
C VAL A 152 2.32 -11.71 22.48
N GLY A 153 1.21 -11.98 21.78
CA GLY A 153 0.82 -13.33 21.39
C GLY A 153 1.50 -13.84 20.12
N SER A 154 2.00 -12.96 19.24
CA SER A 154 2.68 -13.33 17.99
C SER A 154 4.17 -13.49 18.20
N PRO A 155 4.76 -14.69 17.98
CA PRO A 155 6.18 -14.95 18.24
C PRO A 155 7.14 -14.06 17.42
N ASP A 156 6.79 -13.78 16.16
CA ASP A 156 7.54 -12.92 15.25
C ASP A 156 7.57 -11.46 15.75
N VAL A 157 6.43 -10.93 16.22
CA VAL A 157 6.35 -9.59 16.82
C VAL A 157 7.13 -9.54 18.13
N ALA A 158 7.03 -10.57 18.98
CA ALA A 158 7.79 -10.66 20.22
C ALA A 158 9.30 -10.67 19.96
N LEU A 159 9.75 -11.44 18.96
CA LEU A 159 11.17 -11.48 18.54
C LEU A 159 11.64 -10.10 18.05
N LEU A 160 10.82 -9.44 17.23
CA LEU A 160 11.13 -8.13 16.66
C LEU A 160 11.27 -7.07 17.76
N LEU A 161 10.35 -7.03 18.73
CA LEU A 161 10.41 -6.12 19.86
C LEU A 161 11.60 -6.43 20.78
N SER A 162 11.91 -7.70 21.06
CA SER A 162 13.06 -8.07 21.88
C SER A 162 14.38 -7.65 21.28
N ARG A 163 14.54 -7.74 19.95
CA ARG A 163 15.72 -7.20 19.25
C ARG A 163 15.86 -5.70 19.44
N GLN A 164 14.74 -4.94 19.40
CA GLN A 164 14.77 -3.49 19.61
C GLN A 164 15.09 -3.09 21.07
N LEU A 165 14.89 -3.99 22.01
CA LEU A 165 15.28 -3.81 23.42
C LEU A 165 16.73 -4.28 23.72
N SER A 166 17.40 -4.87 22.75
CA SER A 166 18.78 -5.38 22.85
C SER A 166 19.80 -4.43 22.20
N ASN A 167 21.06 -4.89 22.11
CA ASN A 167 22.12 -4.19 21.40
C ASN A 167 21.95 -4.25 19.86
N GLU A 168 21.00 -5.03 19.34
CA GLU A 168 20.65 -5.13 17.91
C GLU A 168 19.64 -4.06 17.47
N ARG A 169 19.28 -3.14 18.37
CA ARG A 169 18.34 -2.08 18.08
C ARG A 169 18.81 -1.16 16.95
N VAL A 170 17.85 -0.64 16.21
CA VAL A 170 18.10 0.43 15.23
C VAL A 170 18.63 1.68 15.96
N THR A 171 19.76 2.20 15.52
CA THR A 171 20.38 3.39 16.11
C THR A 171 19.87 4.68 15.47
N SER A 172 20.13 5.82 16.12
CA SER A 172 19.84 7.15 15.54
C SER A 172 20.60 7.41 14.23
N THR A 173 21.80 6.82 14.08
CA THR A 173 22.58 6.90 12.83
C THR A 173 21.91 6.13 11.71
N ASP A 174 21.41 4.91 11.99
CA ASP A 174 20.67 4.11 11.01
C ASP A 174 19.38 4.82 10.58
N TYR A 175 18.67 5.41 11.55
CA TYR A 175 17.46 6.18 11.29
C TYR A 175 17.72 7.41 10.43
N ALA A 176 18.78 8.18 10.71
CA ALA A 176 19.16 9.33 9.87
C ALA A 176 19.52 8.90 8.44
N ALA A 177 20.22 7.79 8.28
CA ALA A 177 20.54 7.22 6.97
C ALA A 177 19.27 6.77 6.23
N ALA A 178 18.29 6.16 6.92
CA ALA A 178 17.00 5.75 6.36
C ALA A 178 16.17 6.96 5.92
N GLN A 179 16.15 8.04 6.72
CA GLN A 179 15.49 9.29 6.33
C GLN A 179 16.09 9.92 5.07
N ALA A 180 17.42 9.92 4.96
CA ALA A 180 18.11 10.42 3.76
C ALA A 180 17.74 9.59 2.51
N ARG A 181 17.62 8.25 2.64
CA ARG A 181 17.17 7.37 1.55
C ARG A 181 15.70 7.60 1.20
N ARG A 182 14.84 7.79 2.21
CA ARG A 182 13.44 8.15 2.01
C ARG A 182 13.31 9.42 1.18
N HIS A 183 14.10 10.44 1.47
CA HIS A 183 14.10 11.67 0.69
C HIS A 183 14.51 11.44 -0.78
N LYS A 184 15.50 10.57 -1.03
CA LYS A 184 15.86 10.18 -2.40
C LYS A 184 14.72 9.45 -3.11
N LEU A 185 14.02 8.56 -2.40
CA LEU A 185 12.84 7.86 -2.93
C LEU A 185 11.72 8.85 -3.30
N GLN A 186 11.42 9.82 -2.42
CA GLN A 186 10.44 10.87 -2.68
C GLN A 186 10.81 11.71 -3.90
N THR A 187 12.08 12.08 -4.02
CA THR A 187 12.59 12.84 -5.16
C THR A 187 12.50 12.06 -6.46
N ALA A 188 12.82 10.76 -6.42
CA ALA A 188 12.71 9.89 -7.60
C ALA A 188 11.26 9.79 -8.09
N TYR A 189 10.30 9.56 -7.20
CA TYR A 189 8.87 9.54 -7.54
C TYR A 189 8.41 10.89 -8.11
N ALA A 190 8.70 12.01 -7.42
CA ALA A 190 8.26 13.33 -7.85
C ALA A 190 8.78 13.67 -9.26
N LYS A 191 10.08 13.39 -9.50
CA LYS A 191 10.69 13.57 -10.81
C LYS A 191 10.03 12.71 -11.87
N HIS A 192 9.74 11.46 -11.57
CA HIS A 192 9.15 10.52 -12.49
C HIS A 192 7.73 10.93 -12.91
N PHE A 193 6.89 11.32 -11.95
CA PHE A 193 5.56 11.87 -12.23
C PHE A 193 5.63 13.11 -13.13
N ALA A 194 6.56 14.03 -12.84
CA ALA A 194 6.70 15.28 -13.58
C ALA A 194 7.23 15.05 -15.01
N ASP A 195 8.34 14.31 -15.17
CA ASP A 195 9.00 14.08 -16.47
C ASP A 195 8.07 13.40 -17.47
N HIS A 196 7.24 12.47 -17.01
CA HIS A 196 6.32 11.68 -17.85
C HIS A 196 4.89 12.23 -17.83
N ARG A 197 4.60 13.27 -17.05
CA ARG A 197 3.25 13.88 -16.87
C ARG A 197 2.22 12.81 -16.51
N LEU A 198 2.53 11.99 -15.50
CA LEU A 198 1.67 10.90 -15.08
C LEU A 198 0.61 11.38 -14.10
N ASP A 199 -0.61 10.89 -14.29
CA ASP A 199 -1.69 11.04 -13.31
C ASP A 199 -1.54 10.05 -12.16
N ALA A 200 -1.08 8.82 -12.46
CA ALA A 200 -0.76 7.80 -11.48
C ALA A 200 0.23 6.76 -12.04
N LEU A 201 0.86 5.98 -11.15
CA LEU A 201 1.44 4.68 -11.49
C LEU A 201 0.36 3.61 -11.34
N ALA A 202 0.38 2.57 -12.18
CA ALA A 202 -0.57 1.46 -12.12
C ALA A 202 0.17 0.12 -12.18
N PHE A 203 -0.12 -0.77 -11.21
CA PHE A 203 0.56 -2.05 -11.04
C PHE A 203 -0.27 -3.02 -10.16
N PRO A 204 0.07 -4.32 -10.07
CA PRO A 204 -0.59 -5.24 -9.15
C PRO A 204 -0.44 -4.76 -7.69
N THR A 205 -1.52 -4.64 -6.93
CA THR A 205 -1.43 -4.30 -5.50
C THR A 205 -0.59 -5.31 -4.73
N CYS A 206 -0.72 -6.58 -5.08
CA CYS A 206 0.03 -7.70 -4.51
C CYS A 206 0.52 -8.62 -5.62
N LEU A 207 1.65 -9.30 -5.40
CA LEU A 207 2.22 -10.26 -6.36
C LEU A 207 1.40 -11.55 -6.48
N MET A 208 0.55 -11.85 -5.52
CA MET A 208 -0.23 -13.07 -5.44
C MET A 208 -1.60 -12.79 -4.83
N THR A 209 -2.51 -13.72 -4.98
CA THR A 209 -3.80 -13.73 -4.28
C THR A 209 -3.64 -14.13 -2.81
N ALA A 210 -4.73 -14.12 -2.04
CA ALA A 210 -4.70 -14.53 -0.64
C ALA A 210 -4.18 -15.98 -0.50
N PRO A 211 -3.09 -16.20 0.27
CA PRO A 211 -2.61 -17.54 0.54
C PRO A 211 -3.58 -18.28 1.51
N PRO A 212 -3.53 -19.62 1.55
CA PRO A 212 -4.24 -20.38 2.58
C PRO A 212 -3.81 -19.96 4.00
N ILE A 213 -4.73 -20.07 4.96
CA ILE A 213 -4.46 -19.81 6.38
C ILE A 213 -3.36 -20.77 6.87
N GLY A 214 -2.41 -20.25 7.65
CA GLY A 214 -1.29 -21.03 8.20
C GLY A 214 0.01 -20.92 7.39
N HIS A 215 0.02 -20.15 6.29
CA HIS A 215 1.22 -19.86 5.53
C HIS A 215 1.86 -18.51 5.98
N ASP A 216 2.04 -18.34 7.29
CA ASP A 216 2.47 -17.07 7.88
C ASP A 216 3.96 -16.78 7.60
N ASP A 217 4.82 -17.81 7.64
CA ASP A 217 6.27 -17.66 7.44
C ASP A 217 6.64 -17.60 5.96
N THR A 218 6.17 -18.57 5.18
CA THR A 218 6.51 -18.71 3.76
C THR A 218 5.32 -19.13 2.91
N VAL A 219 5.33 -18.67 1.66
CA VAL A 219 4.39 -19.08 0.60
C VAL A 219 5.14 -19.59 -0.61
N PHE A 220 4.45 -20.36 -1.44
CA PHE A 220 5.00 -20.83 -2.71
C PHE A 220 4.54 -19.86 -3.81
N LEU A 221 5.48 -19.24 -4.50
CA LEU A 221 5.24 -18.29 -5.57
C LEU A 221 6.22 -18.54 -6.71
N ASP A 222 5.72 -18.69 -7.92
CA ASP A 222 6.49 -18.95 -9.14
C ASP A 222 7.55 -20.07 -8.96
N GLY A 223 7.13 -21.21 -8.40
CA GLY A 223 7.99 -22.38 -8.19
C GLY A 223 9.01 -22.25 -7.06
N ARG A 224 8.97 -21.19 -6.27
CA ARG A 224 9.92 -20.92 -5.17
C ARG A 224 9.19 -20.68 -3.86
N GLN A 225 9.81 -21.08 -2.76
CA GLN A 225 9.37 -20.72 -1.42
C GLN A 225 9.92 -19.35 -1.05
N VAL A 226 9.04 -18.39 -0.76
CA VAL A 226 9.37 -16.99 -0.46
C VAL A 226 8.77 -16.54 0.87
N PRO A 227 9.38 -15.57 1.58
CA PRO A 227 8.83 -15.04 2.83
C PRO A 227 7.49 -14.36 2.62
N THR A 228 6.43 -14.85 3.30
CA THR A 228 5.04 -14.39 3.11
C THR A 228 4.91 -12.89 3.28
N PHE A 229 5.32 -12.36 4.44
CA PHE A 229 5.15 -10.94 4.76
C PHE A 229 5.81 -10.01 3.74
N LYS A 230 7.08 -10.27 3.39
CA LYS A 230 7.82 -9.44 2.43
C LYS A 230 7.22 -9.48 1.03
N THR A 231 6.75 -10.65 0.61
CA THR A 231 6.11 -10.85 -0.69
C THR A 231 4.79 -10.09 -0.79
N LEU A 232 3.96 -10.20 0.24
CA LEU A 232 2.65 -9.55 0.27
C LEU A 232 2.73 -8.01 0.27
N ILE A 233 3.73 -7.42 0.95
CA ILE A 233 3.84 -5.95 1.05
C ILE A 233 4.70 -5.31 -0.04
N ARG A 234 5.40 -6.11 -0.87
CA ARG A 234 6.44 -5.63 -1.79
C ARG A 234 6.01 -4.45 -2.63
N ASN A 235 4.83 -4.51 -3.19
CA ASN A 235 4.35 -3.49 -4.14
C ASN A 235 3.77 -2.25 -3.44
N THR A 236 3.22 -2.35 -2.26
CA THR A 236 2.60 -1.22 -1.56
C THR A 236 3.57 -0.45 -0.66
N ASP A 237 4.66 -1.08 -0.21
CA ASP A 237 5.60 -0.47 0.74
C ASP A 237 6.36 0.75 0.16
N PRO A 238 6.82 0.76 -1.11
CA PRO A 238 7.54 1.91 -1.66
C PRO A 238 6.74 3.22 -1.65
N GLY A 239 5.50 3.20 -2.14
CA GLY A 239 4.60 4.35 -2.08
C GLY A 239 4.31 4.79 -0.64
N SER A 240 4.16 3.83 0.29
CA SER A 240 4.01 4.12 1.73
C SER A 240 5.24 4.78 2.32
N ASN A 241 6.45 4.31 1.98
CA ASN A 241 7.71 4.90 2.44
C ASN A 241 7.92 6.31 1.89
N ALA A 242 7.52 6.55 0.64
CA ALA A 242 7.54 7.88 0.03
C ALA A 242 6.45 8.81 0.59
N GLY A 243 5.41 8.26 1.24
CA GLY A 243 4.28 9.04 1.77
C GLY A 243 3.21 9.38 0.74
N LEU A 244 3.23 8.72 -0.44
CA LEU A 244 2.30 8.95 -1.55
C LEU A 244 0.89 8.49 -1.21
N PRO A 245 -0.15 9.10 -1.80
CA PRO A 245 -1.47 8.51 -1.81
C PRO A 245 -1.49 7.30 -2.74
N GLY A 246 -2.13 6.21 -2.32
CA GLY A 246 -2.28 5.02 -3.14
C GLY A 246 -3.63 4.34 -2.89
N ILE A 247 -4.26 3.84 -3.93
CA ILE A 247 -5.57 3.18 -3.87
C ILE A 247 -5.53 1.84 -4.60
N SER A 248 -6.06 0.80 -3.93
CA SER A 248 -6.27 -0.50 -4.56
C SER A 248 -7.71 -0.61 -5.07
N LEU A 249 -7.86 -0.93 -6.35
CA LEU A 249 -9.12 -1.17 -7.04
C LEU A 249 -9.30 -2.65 -7.34
N GLN A 250 -10.53 -3.10 -7.47
CA GLN A 250 -10.85 -4.44 -7.93
C GLN A 250 -10.51 -4.58 -9.42
N ALA A 251 -9.58 -5.46 -9.78
CA ALA A 251 -9.19 -5.72 -11.17
C ALA A 251 -9.93 -6.94 -11.77
N GLY A 252 -10.16 -7.96 -10.97
CA GLY A 252 -10.80 -9.20 -11.42
C GLY A 252 -10.71 -10.30 -10.37
N LEU A 253 -11.12 -11.53 -10.78
CA LEU A 253 -11.01 -12.76 -9.99
C LEU A 253 -10.19 -13.78 -10.76
N THR A 254 -9.40 -14.60 -10.04
CA THR A 254 -8.76 -15.78 -10.61
C THR A 254 -9.79 -16.85 -10.97
N ALA A 255 -9.35 -17.94 -11.59
CA ALA A 255 -10.21 -19.08 -11.91
C ALA A 255 -10.82 -19.70 -10.64
N GLU A 256 -10.12 -19.63 -9.51
CA GLU A 256 -10.58 -20.09 -8.19
C GLU A 256 -11.49 -19.10 -7.48
N GLY A 257 -11.75 -17.93 -8.07
CA GLY A 257 -12.60 -16.87 -7.50
C GLY A 257 -11.88 -15.98 -6.49
N LEU A 258 -10.54 -15.99 -6.44
CA LEU A 258 -9.77 -15.13 -5.54
C LEU A 258 -9.58 -13.73 -6.17
N PRO A 259 -9.78 -12.65 -5.39
CA PRO A 259 -9.65 -11.30 -5.89
C PRO A 259 -8.22 -10.90 -6.24
N VAL A 260 -8.10 -10.04 -7.27
CA VAL A 260 -6.87 -9.37 -7.66
C VAL A 260 -7.09 -7.86 -7.65
N GLY A 261 -6.17 -7.11 -7.03
CA GLY A 261 -6.20 -5.66 -6.93
C GLY A 261 -5.28 -4.97 -7.95
N LEU A 262 -5.78 -3.92 -8.59
CA LEU A 262 -5.00 -2.93 -9.34
C LEU A 262 -4.66 -1.77 -8.40
N GLU A 263 -3.39 -1.54 -8.16
CA GLU A 263 -2.89 -0.40 -7.40
C GLU A 263 -2.75 0.83 -8.30
N LEU A 264 -3.13 1.99 -7.77
CA LEU A 264 -2.81 3.29 -8.33
C LEU A 264 -2.08 4.10 -7.27
N ASP A 265 -0.81 4.45 -7.49
CA ASP A 265 -0.07 5.41 -6.66
C ASP A 265 -0.05 6.77 -7.36
N GLY A 266 -0.53 7.82 -6.68
CA GLY A 266 -0.56 9.20 -7.19
C GLY A 266 0.62 10.05 -6.71
N PRO A 267 0.87 11.21 -7.34
CA PRO A 267 1.81 12.20 -6.82
C PRO A 267 1.51 12.60 -5.37
N LEU A 268 2.53 12.97 -4.62
CA LEU A 268 2.36 13.43 -3.23
C LEU A 268 1.36 14.60 -3.15
N GLY A 269 0.34 14.47 -2.31
CA GLY A 269 -0.70 15.48 -2.13
C GLY A 269 -1.81 15.47 -3.19
N SER A 270 -1.81 14.53 -4.12
CA SER A 270 -2.81 14.43 -5.19
C SER A 270 -4.05 13.61 -4.82
N ASP A 271 -4.36 13.42 -3.55
CA ASP A 271 -5.40 12.50 -3.06
C ASP A 271 -6.74 12.66 -3.79
N ARG A 272 -7.25 13.86 -3.91
CA ARG A 272 -8.54 14.11 -4.57
C ARG A 272 -8.50 13.84 -6.08
N HIS A 273 -7.37 14.15 -6.74
CA HIS A 273 -7.17 13.80 -8.14
C HIS A 273 -7.08 12.28 -8.31
N LEU A 274 -6.33 11.59 -7.44
CA LEU A 274 -6.23 10.14 -7.45
C LEU A 274 -7.60 9.47 -7.25
N LEU A 275 -8.43 9.97 -6.33
CA LEU A 275 -9.80 9.46 -6.14
C LEU A 275 -10.69 9.69 -7.38
N ALA A 276 -10.52 10.82 -8.07
CA ALA A 276 -11.24 11.12 -9.31
C ALA A 276 -10.79 10.18 -10.44
N VAL A 277 -9.47 9.97 -10.60
CA VAL A 277 -8.88 8.99 -11.53
C VAL A 277 -9.38 7.59 -11.22
N ALA A 278 -9.34 7.17 -9.96
CA ALA A 278 -9.82 5.87 -9.51
C ALA A 278 -11.32 5.68 -9.79
N THR A 279 -12.13 6.74 -9.64
CA THR A 279 -13.56 6.72 -9.96
C THR A 279 -13.78 6.49 -11.45
N ALA A 280 -13.04 7.17 -12.31
CA ALA A 280 -13.14 6.99 -13.76
C ALA A 280 -12.69 5.57 -14.17
N ILE A 281 -11.58 5.10 -13.64
CA ILE A 281 -11.04 3.75 -13.90
C ILE A 281 -12.02 2.66 -13.43
N ALA A 282 -12.56 2.77 -12.21
CA ALA A 282 -13.48 1.77 -11.66
C ALA A 282 -14.80 1.64 -12.46
N ARG A 283 -15.19 2.66 -13.24
CA ARG A 283 -16.34 2.57 -14.14
C ARG A 283 -16.05 1.74 -15.39
N ALA A 284 -14.80 1.69 -15.83
CA ALA A 284 -14.37 0.93 -17.00
C ALA A 284 -13.99 -0.53 -16.66
N LEU A 285 -13.62 -0.80 -15.41
CA LEU A 285 -13.28 -2.14 -14.97
C LEU A 285 -14.52 -3.00 -14.68
N PRO A 286 -14.42 -4.35 -14.81
CA PRO A 286 -15.52 -5.25 -14.47
C PRO A 286 -15.92 -5.13 -13.00
N ARG A 287 -17.21 -5.09 -12.74
CA ARG A 287 -17.70 -5.19 -11.36
C ARG A 287 -17.57 -6.63 -10.87
N LEU A 288 -16.94 -6.81 -9.73
CA LEU A 288 -16.94 -8.11 -9.07
C LEU A 288 -18.35 -8.47 -8.57
N PRO A 289 -18.73 -9.77 -8.62
CA PRO A 289 -19.98 -10.22 -8.02
C PRO A 289 -19.96 -9.97 -6.51
N SER A 290 -21.12 -9.76 -5.93
CA SER A 290 -21.24 -9.76 -4.47
C SER A 290 -20.81 -11.12 -3.93
N PRO A 291 -20.09 -11.18 -2.77
CA PRO A 291 -19.78 -12.46 -2.16
C PRO A 291 -21.07 -13.23 -1.86
N PRO A 292 -21.05 -14.58 -1.97
CA PRO A 292 -22.20 -15.37 -1.61
C PRO A 292 -22.55 -15.14 -0.13
N MET A 293 -23.84 -14.90 0.15
CA MET A 293 -24.28 -14.79 1.54
C MET A 293 -24.26 -16.20 2.15
N VAL A 294 -23.29 -16.45 3.02
CA VAL A 294 -23.25 -17.66 3.84
C VAL A 294 -24.10 -17.36 5.08
N TYR A 295 -25.33 -17.86 5.09
CA TYR A 295 -26.12 -17.91 6.32
C TYR A 295 -25.56 -19.01 7.20
N ALA A 296 -24.97 -18.63 8.35
CA ALA A 296 -24.54 -19.58 9.38
C ALA A 296 -25.74 -20.12 10.17
#